data_2b8ad276764d6a4afb4ea4e41a49893f
#
_entry.id   2b8ad276764d6a4afb4ea4e41a49893f
#
_cell.length_a   1.000
_cell.length_b   1.000
_cell.length_c   1.000
_cell.angle_alpha   90.00
_cell.angle_beta   90.00
_cell.angle_gamma   90.00
#
_symmetry.space_group_name_H-M   'P 1'
#
loop_
_entity.id
_entity.type
_entity.pdbx_description
1 polymer ?
#
loop_
_entity_poly.entity_id
_entity_poly.type
_entity_poly.pdbx_seq_one_letter_code
_entity_poly.pdbx_strand_id
1 'polypeptide(L)'
;DSWEQVNLGCIQTDRQQDVLLRYQDLTQQLTTLIDEFLPSQVAIETLFFANNTTTALKIAEVRGIVITLCLQHQIQISQYNPMTVKQAVTGNGKADKKAIAKIIELEFKLTNQPQLDDASDALALVLTHYLYGRYQRVLA
;
A
#
# COMPACT_ATOMS: atom_id res chain seq x y z
N ASP A 1 -9.50 16.57 13.25
CA ASP A 1 -9.56 15.44 12.31
C ASP A 1 -8.71 14.30 12.86
N SER A 2 -9.37 13.25 13.33
CA SER A 2 -8.74 12.01 13.79
C SER A 2 -8.93 10.91 12.74
N TRP A 3 -7.97 10.04 12.60
CA TRP A 3 -8.06 8.83 11.79
C TRP A 3 -7.84 7.60 12.70
N GLU A 4 -8.34 6.48 12.30
CA GLU A 4 -8.24 5.22 13.03
C GLU A 4 -7.80 4.10 12.09
N GLN A 5 -6.87 3.26 12.54
CA GLN A 5 -6.49 2.05 11.84
C GLN A 5 -7.53 0.97 12.08
N VAL A 6 -8.24 0.56 11.04
CA VAL A 6 -9.28 -0.48 11.12
C VAL A 6 -8.69 -1.87 11.02
N ASN A 7 -7.77 -2.09 10.08
CA ASN A 7 -7.12 -3.38 9.86
C ASN A 7 -5.73 -3.21 9.26
N LEU A 8 -4.87 -4.20 9.46
CA LEU A 8 -3.53 -4.27 8.90
C LEU A 8 -3.14 -5.74 8.69
N GLY A 9 -2.55 -6.06 7.55
CA GLY A 9 -2.11 -7.41 7.26
C GLY A 9 -1.44 -7.53 5.90
N CYS A 10 -1.13 -8.77 5.53
CA CYS A 10 -0.57 -9.11 4.22
C CYS A 10 -1.41 -10.23 3.59
N ILE A 11 -1.75 -10.07 2.32
CA ILE A 11 -2.28 -11.16 1.51
C ILE A 11 -1.11 -12.08 1.15
N GLN A 12 -1.23 -13.35 1.49
CA GLN A 12 -0.23 -14.37 1.19
C GLN A 12 -0.82 -15.42 0.25
N THR A 13 0.00 -15.88 -0.70
CA THR A 13 -0.34 -16.97 -1.62
C THR A 13 0.72 -18.05 -1.54
N ASP A 14 0.33 -19.30 -1.79
CA ASP A 14 1.24 -20.45 -1.75
C ASP A 14 2.28 -20.36 -2.89
N ARG A 15 3.55 -20.27 -2.52
CA ARG A 15 4.69 -20.17 -3.47
C ARG A 15 4.88 -21.44 -4.32
N GLN A 16 4.34 -22.57 -3.88
CA GLN A 16 4.45 -23.85 -4.59
C GLN A 16 3.38 -24.00 -5.68
N GLN A 17 2.34 -23.17 -5.64
CA GLN A 17 1.28 -23.19 -6.65
C GLN A 17 1.72 -22.50 -7.94
N ASP A 18 1.06 -22.89 -9.04
CA ASP A 18 1.15 -22.20 -10.32
C ASP A 18 0.78 -20.72 -10.17
N VAL A 19 1.46 -19.86 -10.93
CA VAL A 19 1.30 -18.42 -10.83
C VAL A 19 -0.13 -17.96 -11.09
N LEU A 20 -0.85 -18.59 -12.01
CA LEU A 20 -2.23 -18.23 -12.32
C LEU A 20 -3.19 -18.57 -11.18
N LEU A 21 -2.96 -19.68 -10.47
CA LEU A 21 -3.72 -20.04 -9.27
C LEU A 21 -3.43 -19.04 -8.12
N ARG A 22 -2.21 -18.60 -8.01
CA ARG A 22 -1.83 -17.55 -7.04
C ARG A 22 -2.52 -16.23 -7.33
N TYR A 23 -2.66 -15.86 -8.60
CA TYR A 23 -3.38 -14.63 -8.98
C TYR A 23 -4.88 -14.77 -8.70
N GLN A 24 -5.44 -15.95 -8.90
CA GLN A 24 -6.84 -16.23 -8.55
C GLN A 24 -7.07 -16.13 -7.05
N ASP A 25 -6.18 -16.71 -6.23
CA ASP A 25 -6.23 -16.63 -4.76
C ASP A 25 -6.10 -15.18 -4.28
N LEU A 26 -5.11 -14.43 -4.79
CA LEU A 26 -4.95 -13.00 -4.52
C LEU A 26 -6.23 -12.20 -4.82
N THR A 27 -6.81 -12.44 -6.00
CA THR A 27 -8.04 -11.78 -6.43
C THR A 27 -9.19 -12.05 -5.47
N GLN A 28 -9.35 -13.29 -5.04
CA GLN A 28 -10.40 -13.69 -4.10
C GLN A 28 -10.20 -13.06 -2.72
N GLN A 29 -8.99 -13.10 -2.18
CA GLN A 29 -8.68 -12.50 -0.88
C GLN A 29 -8.89 -10.98 -0.90
N LEU A 30 -8.42 -10.29 -1.95
CA LEU A 30 -8.60 -8.85 -2.09
C LEU A 30 -10.07 -8.46 -2.26
N THR A 31 -10.83 -9.22 -3.06
CA THR A 31 -12.28 -9.00 -3.21
C THR A 31 -12.99 -9.12 -1.86
N THR A 32 -12.66 -10.13 -1.07
CA THR A 32 -13.22 -10.31 0.29
C THR A 32 -12.94 -9.09 1.17
N LEU A 33 -11.72 -8.56 1.15
CA LEU A 33 -11.37 -7.35 1.91
C LEU A 33 -12.13 -6.11 1.42
N ILE A 34 -12.26 -5.94 0.11
CA ILE A 34 -13.02 -4.83 -0.47
C ILE A 34 -14.49 -4.91 -0.05
N ASP A 35 -15.11 -6.08 -0.11
CA ASP A 35 -16.51 -6.28 0.25
C ASP A 35 -16.76 -6.11 1.77
N GLU A 36 -15.78 -6.47 2.60
CA GLU A 36 -15.85 -6.31 4.05
C GLU A 36 -15.71 -4.86 4.49
N PHE A 37 -14.71 -4.15 3.97
CA PHE A 37 -14.34 -2.81 4.44
C PHE A 37 -14.91 -1.68 3.59
N LEU A 38 -15.41 -1.96 2.39
CA LEU A 38 -16.02 -0.99 1.47
C LEU A 38 -15.19 0.31 1.32
N PRO A 39 -13.89 0.23 0.98
CA PRO A 39 -13.06 1.41 0.90
C PRO A 39 -13.53 2.33 -0.23
N SER A 40 -13.52 3.62 0.01
CA SER A 40 -13.82 4.64 -1.02
C SER A 40 -12.58 5.08 -1.80
N GLN A 41 -11.41 4.89 -1.21
CA GLN A 41 -10.11 5.30 -1.78
C GLN A 41 -9.06 4.23 -1.54
N VAL A 42 -8.11 4.13 -2.46
CA VAL A 42 -6.92 3.27 -2.33
C VAL A 42 -5.67 4.04 -2.72
N ALA A 43 -4.62 3.84 -1.97
CA ALA A 43 -3.28 4.35 -2.28
C ALA A 43 -2.39 3.18 -2.73
N ILE A 44 -1.74 3.32 -3.87
CA ILE A 44 -0.88 2.30 -4.46
C ILE A 44 0.49 2.91 -4.74
N GLU A 45 1.56 2.15 -4.45
CA GLU A 45 2.91 2.53 -4.84
C GLU A 45 3.11 2.35 -6.34
N THR A 46 3.77 3.32 -7.00
CA THR A 46 4.18 3.16 -8.39
C THR A 46 5.41 2.26 -8.50
N LEU A 47 5.46 1.47 -9.59
CA LEU A 47 6.63 0.63 -9.85
C LEU A 47 7.85 1.44 -10.23
N PHE A 48 8.99 1.05 -9.66
CA PHE A 48 10.32 1.49 -10.06
C PHE A 48 11.11 0.31 -10.63
N PHE A 49 11.50 0.40 -11.90
CA PHE A 49 12.32 -0.60 -12.57
C PHE A 49 13.80 -0.34 -12.23
N ALA A 50 14.27 -0.82 -11.07
CA ALA A 50 15.67 -0.60 -10.73
C ALA A 50 16.59 -1.69 -11.26
N ASN A 51 16.52 -2.97 -10.84
CA ASN A 51 17.58 -3.94 -11.13
C ASN A 51 17.13 -5.38 -11.45
N ASN A 52 15.84 -5.71 -11.38
CA ASN A 52 15.35 -7.05 -11.68
C ASN A 52 14.06 -7.02 -12.49
N THR A 53 14.18 -7.17 -13.80
CA THR A 53 13.04 -7.10 -14.74
C THR A 53 12.04 -8.24 -14.53
N THR A 54 12.47 -9.45 -14.14
CA THR A 54 11.57 -10.59 -13.92
C THR A 54 10.68 -10.35 -12.71
N THR A 55 11.23 -9.88 -11.60
CA THR A 55 10.44 -9.52 -10.42
C THR A 55 9.53 -8.32 -10.70
N ALA A 56 10.02 -7.31 -11.42
CA ALA A 56 9.23 -6.14 -11.81
C ALA A 56 8.02 -6.52 -12.67
N LEU A 57 8.15 -7.46 -13.60
CA LEU A 57 7.02 -7.95 -14.42
C LEU A 57 5.96 -8.63 -13.57
N LYS A 58 6.34 -9.50 -12.64
CA LYS A 58 5.40 -10.16 -11.71
C LYS A 58 4.67 -9.16 -10.82
N ILE A 59 5.37 -8.17 -10.30
CA ILE A 59 4.77 -7.10 -9.50
C ILE A 59 3.81 -6.27 -10.37
N ALA A 60 4.15 -5.99 -11.63
CA ALA A 60 3.28 -5.29 -12.56
C ALA A 60 1.97 -6.05 -12.84
N GLU A 61 2.03 -7.37 -12.98
CA GLU A 61 0.85 -8.22 -13.15
C GLU A 61 -0.06 -8.16 -11.92
N VAL A 62 0.49 -8.32 -10.72
CA VAL A 62 -0.24 -8.20 -9.45
C VAL A 62 -0.84 -6.80 -9.30
N ARG A 63 -0.07 -5.76 -9.60
CA ARG A 63 -0.55 -4.39 -9.57
C ARG A 63 -1.72 -4.16 -10.52
N GLY A 64 -1.68 -4.76 -11.72
CA GLY A 64 -2.79 -4.74 -12.68
C GLY A 64 -4.06 -5.37 -12.11
N ILE A 65 -3.95 -6.49 -11.41
CA ILE A 65 -5.08 -7.14 -10.72
C ILE A 65 -5.69 -6.19 -9.69
N VAL A 66 -4.88 -5.59 -8.81
CA VAL A 66 -5.34 -4.66 -7.78
C VAL A 66 -6.06 -3.46 -8.40
N ILE A 67 -5.47 -2.82 -9.41
CA ILE A 67 -6.07 -1.68 -10.10
C ILE A 67 -7.41 -2.06 -10.72
N THR A 68 -7.47 -3.18 -11.42
CA THR A 68 -8.71 -3.65 -12.08
C THR A 68 -9.83 -3.86 -11.08
N LEU A 69 -9.55 -4.54 -9.96
CA LEU A 69 -10.53 -4.76 -8.89
C LEU A 69 -11.02 -3.45 -8.29
N CYS A 70 -10.12 -2.52 -8.01
CA CYS A 70 -10.50 -1.20 -7.50
C CYS A 70 -11.42 -0.44 -8.46
N LEU A 71 -11.12 -0.46 -9.77
CA LEU A 71 -11.96 0.18 -10.78
C LEU A 71 -13.34 -0.47 -10.90
N GLN A 72 -13.41 -1.80 -10.85
CA GLN A 72 -14.68 -2.55 -10.86
C GLN A 72 -15.57 -2.20 -9.67
N HIS A 73 -14.98 -1.93 -8.51
CA HIS A 73 -15.69 -1.53 -7.29
C HIS A 73 -15.85 0.00 -7.15
N GLN A 74 -15.51 0.76 -8.19
CA GLN A 74 -15.60 2.22 -8.22
C GLN A 74 -14.79 2.92 -7.12
N ILE A 75 -13.68 2.32 -6.70
CA ILE A 75 -12.77 2.86 -5.71
C ILE A 75 -11.83 3.88 -6.36
N GLN A 76 -11.70 5.06 -5.78
CA GLN A 76 -10.78 6.08 -6.26
C GLN A 76 -9.32 5.67 -6.01
N ILE A 77 -8.48 5.71 -7.05
CA ILE A 77 -7.09 5.28 -6.99
C ILE A 77 -6.16 6.50 -6.94
N SER A 78 -5.28 6.53 -5.95
CA SER A 78 -4.14 7.46 -5.87
C SER A 78 -2.83 6.70 -5.94
N GLN A 79 -1.87 7.22 -6.69
CA GLN A 79 -0.59 6.57 -6.92
C GLN A 79 0.56 7.45 -6.43
N TYR A 80 1.48 6.85 -5.69
CA TYR A 80 2.63 7.55 -5.11
C TYR A 80 3.92 6.82 -5.45
N ASN A 81 4.96 7.56 -5.84
CA ASN A 81 6.28 6.98 -6.00
C ASN A 81 7.02 6.90 -4.65
N PRO A 82 8.05 6.04 -4.51
CA PRO A 82 8.77 5.87 -3.26
C PRO A 82 9.38 7.15 -2.69
N MET A 83 9.85 8.05 -3.54
CA MET A 83 10.42 9.33 -3.10
C MET A 83 9.35 10.22 -2.46
N THR A 84 8.16 10.28 -3.07
CA THR A 84 7.01 11.02 -2.52
C THR A 84 6.60 10.47 -1.15
N VAL A 85 6.57 9.16 -0.99
CA VAL A 85 6.26 8.52 0.31
C VAL A 85 7.32 8.89 1.35
N LYS A 86 8.60 8.76 1.03
CA LYS A 86 9.69 9.15 1.93
C LYS A 86 9.60 10.62 2.34
N GLN A 87 9.39 11.50 1.38
CA GLN A 87 9.24 12.94 1.63
C GLN A 87 8.03 13.25 2.51
N ALA A 88 6.89 12.62 2.26
CA ALA A 88 5.68 12.86 3.05
C ALA A 88 5.82 12.38 4.49
N VAL A 89 6.38 11.18 4.69
CA VAL A 89 6.49 10.55 6.01
C VAL A 89 7.61 11.16 6.86
N THR A 90 8.77 11.44 6.26
CA THR A 90 9.99 11.85 7.02
C THR A 90 10.39 13.30 6.80
N GLY A 91 9.82 13.99 5.81
CA GLY A 91 10.32 15.29 5.36
C GLY A 91 11.58 15.21 4.49
N ASN A 92 12.08 14.02 4.19
CA ASN A 92 13.29 13.78 3.41
C ASN A 92 13.10 12.66 2.38
N GLY A 93 13.06 13.00 1.10
CA GLY A 93 12.89 12.04 0.00
C GLY A 93 14.03 11.01 -0.17
N LYS A 94 15.15 11.21 0.54
CA LYS A 94 16.29 10.27 0.60
C LYS A 94 16.35 9.46 1.90
N ALA A 95 15.33 9.53 2.75
CA ALA A 95 15.28 8.80 3.99
C ALA A 95 15.43 7.29 3.78
N ASP A 96 16.07 6.63 4.73
CA ASP A 96 16.20 5.18 4.71
C ASP A 96 14.94 4.48 5.27
N LYS A 97 14.89 3.17 5.07
CA LYS A 97 13.76 2.34 5.50
C LYS A 97 13.56 2.36 7.02
N LYS A 98 14.64 2.47 7.80
CA LYS A 98 14.59 2.53 9.27
C LYS A 98 13.93 3.80 9.78
N ALA A 99 14.24 4.95 9.16
CA ALA A 99 13.64 6.22 9.51
C ALA A 99 12.14 6.22 9.26
N ILE A 100 11.69 5.66 8.13
CA ILE A 100 10.27 5.50 7.80
C ILE A 100 9.59 4.59 8.83
N ALA A 101 10.14 3.41 9.08
CA ALA A 101 9.58 2.43 10.03
C ALA A 101 9.39 3.05 11.42
N LYS A 102 10.37 3.79 11.91
CA LYS A 102 10.29 4.46 13.21
C LYS A 102 9.14 5.48 13.30
N ILE A 103 8.93 6.26 12.25
CA ILE A 103 7.83 7.23 12.21
C ILE A 103 6.48 6.51 12.15
N ILE A 104 6.38 5.46 11.34
CA ILE A 104 5.17 4.64 11.24
C ILE A 104 4.84 3.99 12.60
N GLU A 105 5.82 3.44 13.30
CA GLU A 105 5.64 2.88 14.64
C GLU A 105 5.06 3.91 15.62
N LEU A 106 5.60 5.13 15.61
CA LEU A 106 5.15 6.19 16.48
C LEU A 106 3.75 6.69 16.13
N GLU A 107 3.51 6.94 14.85
CA GLU A 107 2.25 7.51 14.36
C GLU A 107 1.07 6.56 14.57
N PHE A 108 1.27 5.28 14.27
CA PHE A 108 0.24 4.24 14.38
C PHE A 108 0.25 3.53 15.75
N LYS A 109 1.13 3.92 16.67
CA LYS A 109 1.26 3.32 18.01
C LYS A 109 1.41 1.79 17.96
N LEU A 110 2.20 1.31 17.02
CA LEU A 110 2.43 -0.12 16.82
C LEU A 110 3.34 -0.67 17.92
N THR A 111 2.75 -1.07 19.04
CA THR A 111 3.48 -1.74 20.12
C THR A 111 3.40 -3.26 19.95
N ASN A 112 4.59 -3.92 19.83
CA ASN A 112 4.73 -5.38 19.88
C ASN A 112 4.07 -6.22 18.78
N GLN A 113 3.77 -5.68 17.61
CA GLN A 113 3.36 -6.51 16.47
C GLN A 113 4.59 -6.94 15.66
N PRO A 114 4.68 -8.22 15.25
CA PRO A 114 5.69 -8.63 14.29
C PRO A 114 5.46 -7.84 12.99
N GLN A 115 6.36 -6.91 12.70
CA GLN A 115 6.22 -6.05 11.53
C GLN A 115 6.60 -6.83 10.29
N LEU A 116 5.60 -7.16 9.50
CA LEU A 116 5.82 -7.53 8.12
C LEU A 116 6.22 -6.24 7.38
N ASP A 117 7.35 -6.24 6.69
CA ASP A 117 7.85 -5.09 5.92
C ASP A 117 6.77 -4.51 5.00
N ASP A 118 6.02 -5.38 4.31
CA ASP A 118 4.96 -4.99 3.40
C ASP A 118 3.79 -4.26 4.09
N ALA A 119 3.46 -4.64 5.31
CA ALA A 119 2.43 -3.95 6.10
C ALA A 119 2.89 -2.54 6.53
N SER A 120 4.15 -2.38 6.88
CA SER A 120 4.75 -1.06 7.19
C SER A 120 4.76 -0.16 5.95
N ASP A 121 5.10 -0.69 4.79
CA ASP A 121 5.06 0.03 3.51
C ASP A 121 3.62 0.48 3.18
N ALA A 122 2.62 -0.35 3.42
CA ALA A 122 1.21 0.00 3.25
C ALA A 122 0.77 1.14 4.19
N LEU A 123 1.18 1.11 5.45
CA LEU A 123 0.91 2.20 6.40
C LEU A 123 1.56 3.52 5.98
N ALA A 124 2.77 3.47 5.43
CA ALA A 124 3.44 4.65 4.89
C ALA A 124 2.66 5.27 3.72
N LEU A 125 2.06 4.44 2.85
CA LEU A 125 1.17 4.91 1.78
C LEU A 125 -0.12 5.55 2.32
N VAL A 126 -0.73 4.94 3.33
CA VAL A 126 -1.93 5.49 3.99
C VAL A 126 -1.63 6.85 4.59
N LEU A 127 -0.53 6.99 5.34
CA LEU A 127 -0.12 8.26 5.93
C LEU A 127 0.15 9.31 4.85
N THR A 128 0.85 8.93 3.78
CA THR A 128 1.10 9.81 2.64
C THR A 128 -0.21 10.32 2.03
N HIS A 129 -1.14 9.43 1.77
CA HIS A 129 -2.43 9.77 1.18
C HIS A 129 -3.23 10.71 2.08
N TYR A 130 -3.26 10.46 3.38
CA TYR A 130 -3.90 11.33 4.37
C TYR A 130 -3.31 12.74 4.39
N LEU A 131 -1.98 12.85 4.42
CA LEU A 131 -1.29 14.14 4.42
C LEU A 131 -1.55 14.93 3.14
N TYR A 132 -1.46 14.30 1.97
CA TYR A 132 -1.75 14.94 0.68
C TYR A 132 -3.21 15.36 0.55
N GLY A 133 -4.16 14.57 1.02
CA GLY A 133 -5.57 14.92 1.04
C GLY A 133 -5.87 16.16 1.90
N ARG A 134 -5.15 16.36 2.99
CA ARG A 134 -5.23 17.59 3.81
C ARG A 134 -4.72 18.81 3.06
N TYR A 135 -3.56 18.69 2.38
CA TYR A 135 -3.00 19.80 1.59
C TYR A 135 -3.95 20.25 0.49
N GLN A 136 -4.58 19.33 -0.23
CA GLN A 136 -5.55 19.68 -1.27
C GLN A 136 -6.78 20.41 -0.73
N ARG A 137 -7.26 20.06 0.46
CA ARG A 137 -8.39 20.75 1.12
C ARG A 137 -8.05 22.14 1.60
N VAL A 138 -6.81 22.40 1.97
CA VAL A 138 -6.34 23.72 2.42
C VAL A 138 -6.16 24.68 1.24
N LEU A 139 -5.86 24.15 0.04
CA LEU A 139 -5.64 24.94 -1.18
C LEU A 139 -6.92 25.14 -2.01
N ALA A 140 -8.00 24.45 -1.68
CA ALA A 140 -9.29 24.57 -2.33
C ALA A 140 -10.20 25.56 -1.60
#